data_7a620c36d834f754ad0da9c4176724c6
#
_entry.id   7a620c36d834f754ad0da9c4176724c6
#
_cell.length_a   1.000
_cell.length_b   1.000
_cell.length_c   1.000
_cell.angle_alpha   90.00
_cell.angle_beta   90.00
_cell.angle_gamma   90.00
#
_symmetry.space_group_name_H-M   'P 1'
#
loop_
_entity.id
_entity.type
_entity.pdbx_description
1 polymer ?
#
loop_
_entity_poly.entity_id
_entity_poly.type
_entity_poly.pdbx_seq_one_letter_code
_entity_poly.pdbx_strand_id
1 'polypeptide(L)'
;ETTCLSSIWVTDDKIREFYDIHGRSADYAELKPEKVAYYDGCVEVNLSEIKPMIAMPFHPSNTYTIEEVNANLEDVLAEVEKNALVSLDGAVEYKLRDKIRNGKLYVDQGIIAGCAGGGFENICAAADILNGKSIGPDEFTLSVYPASMPVYMELVKNGAAAKIMETGAIMKTAFCG
;
A
#
# COMPACT_ATOMS: atom_id res chain seq x y z
N GLU A 1 -5.18 -10.29 4.38
CA GLU A 1 -4.08 -10.06 5.32
C GLU A 1 -4.59 -9.78 6.74
N THR A 2 -5.52 -8.85 6.88
CA THR A 2 -6.13 -8.49 8.18
C THR A 2 -6.77 -9.70 8.88
N THR A 3 -7.36 -10.62 8.14
CA THR A 3 -8.03 -11.80 8.68
C THR A 3 -7.08 -12.97 8.91
N CYS A 4 -5.84 -12.90 8.40
CA CYS A 4 -4.85 -13.97 8.41
C CYS A 4 -5.36 -15.27 7.76
N LEU A 5 -6.26 -15.16 6.80
CA LEU A 5 -6.85 -16.29 6.08
C LEU A 5 -6.17 -16.48 4.72
N SER A 6 -6.20 -17.72 4.23
CA SER A 6 -5.79 -18.02 2.88
C SER A 6 -6.86 -17.54 1.89
N SER A 7 -6.42 -17.02 0.74
CA SER A 7 -7.31 -16.64 -0.36
C SER A 7 -6.86 -17.29 -1.67
N ILE A 8 -7.84 -17.65 -2.49
CA ILE A 8 -7.62 -18.19 -3.83
C ILE A 8 -8.36 -17.28 -4.81
N TRP A 9 -7.63 -16.80 -5.80
CA TRP A 9 -8.16 -15.87 -6.79
C TRP A 9 -8.31 -16.58 -8.14
N VAL A 10 -9.39 -16.28 -8.85
CA VAL A 10 -9.53 -16.69 -10.24
C VAL A 10 -8.45 -16.01 -11.09
N THR A 11 -7.97 -16.71 -12.11
CA THR A 11 -7.02 -16.14 -13.06
C THR A 11 -7.74 -15.34 -14.13
N ASP A 12 -7.06 -14.35 -14.68
CA ASP A 12 -7.50 -13.51 -15.79
C ASP A 12 -6.46 -13.44 -16.92
N ASP A 13 -6.73 -12.64 -17.93
CA ASP A 13 -5.82 -12.48 -19.07
C ASP A 13 -4.50 -11.81 -18.67
N LYS A 14 -4.47 -10.98 -17.63
CA LYS A 14 -3.23 -10.36 -17.11
C LYS A 14 -2.29 -11.40 -16.51
N ILE A 15 -2.83 -12.40 -15.82
CA ILE A 15 -2.03 -13.52 -15.30
C ILE A 15 -1.47 -14.34 -16.44
N ARG A 16 -2.24 -14.57 -17.50
CA ARG A 16 -1.74 -15.25 -18.72
C ARG A 16 -0.59 -14.47 -19.34
N GLU A 17 -0.76 -13.16 -19.55
CA GLU A 17 0.26 -12.27 -20.11
C GLU A 17 1.54 -12.27 -19.23
N PHE A 18 1.39 -12.27 -17.90
CA PHE A 18 2.53 -12.39 -16.99
C PHE A 18 3.35 -13.66 -17.23
N TYR A 19 2.68 -14.82 -17.40
CA TYR A 19 3.37 -16.06 -17.73
C TYR A 19 4.06 -16.01 -19.12
N ASP A 20 3.41 -15.38 -20.09
CA ASP A 20 3.95 -15.22 -21.46
C ASP A 20 5.22 -14.36 -21.47
N ILE A 21 5.20 -13.21 -20.81
CA ILE A 21 6.37 -12.31 -20.69
C ILE A 21 7.56 -13.01 -20.02
N HIS A 22 7.30 -13.91 -19.07
CA HIS A 22 8.33 -14.65 -18.38
C HIS A 22 8.77 -15.94 -19.08
N GLY A 23 8.29 -16.19 -20.31
CA GLY A 23 8.62 -17.39 -21.10
C GLY A 23 8.05 -18.67 -20.49
N ARG A 24 6.99 -18.58 -19.70
CA ARG A 24 6.37 -19.69 -18.98
C ARG A 24 4.91 -19.95 -19.41
N SER A 25 4.56 -19.63 -20.63
CA SER A 25 3.19 -19.80 -21.16
C SER A 25 2.66 -21.23 -20.98
N ALA A 26 3.54 -22.23 -21.06
CA ALA A 26 3.18 -23.63 -20.88
C ALA A 26 2.79 -24.00 -19.43
N ASP A 27 3.19 -23.19 -18.47
CA ASP A 27 2.89 -23.39 -17.05
C ASP A 27 1.55 -22.74 -16.63
N TYR A 28 0.95 -21.95 -17.51
CA TYR A 28 -0.32 -21.30 -17.21
C TYR A 28 -1.46 -22.33 -17.18
N ALA A 29 -2.20 -22.31 -16.08
CA ALA A 29 -3.46 -23.05 -15.95
C ALA A 29 -4.55 -22.10 -15.46
N GLU A 30 -5.68 -22.08 -16.14
CA GLU A 30 -6.84 -21.30 -15.70
C GLU A 30 -7.35 -21.83 -14.35
N LEU A 31 -7.43 -20.95 -13.36
CA LEU A 31 -8.02 -21.27 -12.07
C LEU A 31 -9.40 -20.59 -11.96
N LYS A 32 -10.43 -21.43 -11.88
CA LYS A 32 -11.82 -21.00 -11.73
C LYS A 32 -12.63 -22.04 -10.98
N PRO A 33 -13.76 -21.65 -10.37
CA PRO A 33 -14.69 -22.58 -9.78
C PRO A 33 -15.28 -23.55 -10.85
N GLU A 34 -15.63 -24.74 -10.43
CA GLU A 34 -16.44 -25.64 -11.23
C GLU A 34 -17.84 -25.06 -11.49
N LYS A 35 -18.58 -25.68 -12.45
CA LYS A 35 -19.95 -25.21 -12.83
C LYS A 35 -20.90 -25.12 -11.64
N VAL A 36 -20.69 -25.95 -10.64
CA VAL A 36 -21.44 -25.94 -9.38
C VAL A 36 -20.40 -25.87 -8.27
N ALA A 37 -20.38 -24.76 -7.53
CA ALA A 37 -19.53 -24.57 -6.37
C ALA A 37 -20.40 -24.15 -5.17
N TYR A 38 -20.07 -24.69 -4.00
CA TYR A 38 -20.76 -24.38 -2.77
C TYR A 38 -19.88 -23.47 -1.91
N TYR A 39 -20.48 -22.43 -1.37
CA TYR A 39 -19.83 -21.46 -0.49
C TYR A 39 -20.69 -21.23 0.76
N ASP A 40 -20.06 -21.01 1.89
CA ASP A 40 -20.74 -20.71 3.16
C ASP A 40 -21.36 -19.31 3.18
N GLY A 41 -20.87 -18.41 2.34
CA GLY A 41 -21.37 -17.06 2.22
C GLY A 41 -20.80 -16.34 1.00
N CYS A 42 -21.30 -15.15 0.75
CA CYS A 42 -20.84 -14.26 -0.31
C CYS A 42 -20.64 -12.85 0.25
N VAL A 43 -19.51 -12.23 -0.09
CA VAL A 43 -19.25 -10.82 0.16
C VAL A 43 -19.02 -10.15 -1.18
N GLU A 44 -19.83 -9.16 -1.50
CA GLU A 44 -19.71 -8.37 -2.73
C GLU A 44 -19.11 -7.01 -2.39
N VAL A 45 -18.03 -6.63 -3.10
CA VAL A 45 -17.34 -5.34 -2.92
C VAL A 45 -17.24 -4.66 -4.27
N ASN A 46 -17.91 -3.51 -4.42
CA ASN A 46 -17.77 -2.67 -5.61
C ASN A 46 -16.48 -1.84 -5.52
N LEU A 47 -15.44 -2.27 -6.22
CA LEU A 47 -14.13 -1.60 -6.19
C LEU A 47 -14.17 -0.15 -6.69
N SER A 48 -15.16 0.20 -7.51
CA SER A 48 -15.34 1.58 -8.03
C SER A 48 -15.82 2.57 -6.96
N GLU A 49 -16.35 2.09 -5.85
CA GLU A 49 -16.85 2.91 -4.73
C GLU A 49 -15.82 3.07 -3.62
N ILE A 50 -14.69 2.33 -3.68
CA ILE A 50 -13.64 2.40 -2.67
C ILE A 50 -12.88 3.71 -2.82
N LYS A 51 -12.84 4.50 -1.74
CA LYS A 51 -12.04 5.70 -1.62
C LYS A 51 -10.63 5.36 -1.11
N PRO A 52 -9.63 6.25 -1.31
CA PRO A 52 -8.32 6.11 -0.67
C PRO A 52 -8.46 6.03 0.85
N MET A 53 -7.90 4.99 1.44
CA MET A 53 -8.04 4.67 2.86
C MET A 53 -6.68 4.58 3.55
N ILE A 54 -6.71 4.74 4.87
CA ILE A 54 -5.55 4.59 5.73
C ILE A 54 -5.93 3.76 6.95
N ALA A 55 -5.11 2.77 7.29
CA ALA A 55 -5.23 2.04 8.55
C ALA A 55 -4.40 2.74 9.62
N MET A 56 -5.05 3.07 10.73
CA MET A 56 -4.39 3.67 11.88
C MET A 56 -3.75 2.60 12.76
N PRO A 57 -2.72 2.94 13.58
CA PRO A 57 -2.19 2.02 14.56
C PRO A 57 -3.30 1.57 15.53
N PHE A 58 -3.31 0.37 16.05
CA PHE A 58 -2.31 -0.73 15.98
C PHE A 58 -2.87 -1.94 15.26
N HIS A 59 -4.03 -1.84 14.67
CA HIS A 59 -4.67 -2.96 13.98
C HIS A 59 -5.18 -2.53 12.60
N PRO A 60 -4.99 -3.34 11.55
CA PRO A 60 -5.39 -2.98 10.18
C PRO A 60 -6.89 -2.72 10.00
N SER A 61 -7.76 -3.23 10.88
CA SER A 61 -9.20 -2.93 10.86
C SER A 61 -9.55 -1.52 11.35
N ASN A 62 -8.60 -0.81 11.98
CA ASN A 62 -8.77 0.58 12.38
C ASN A 62 -8.57 1.51 11.18
N THR A 63 -9.50 1.42 10.23
CA THR A 63 -9.38 2.00 8.89
C THR A 63 -10.38 3.13 8.69
N TYR A 64 -9.91 4.23 8.12
CA TYR A 64 -10.67 5.42 7.77
C TYR A 64 -10.39 5.80 6.32
N THR A 65 -11.30 6.50 5.67
CA THR A 65 -10.92 7.22 4.45
C THR A 65 -9.98 8.37 4.80
N ILE A 66 -9.07 8.71 3.89
CA ILE A 66 -8.18 9.88 4.09
C ILE A 66 -8.99 11.17 4.26
N GLU A 67 -10.16 11.25 3.60
CA GLU A 67 -11.09 12.38 3.73
C GLU A 67 -11.65 12.50 5.17
N GLU A 68 -12.09 11.38 5.76
CA GLU A 68 -12.58 11.36 7.16
C GLU A 68 -11.49 11.77 8.15
N VAL A 69 -10.26 11.25 7.99
CA VAL A 69 -9.13 11.62 8.84
C VAL A 69 -8.85 13.12 8.72
N ASN A 70 -8.82 13.68 7.51
CA ASN A 70 -8.56 15.11 7.32
C ASN A 70 -9.67 16.01 7.85
N ALA A 71 -10.92 15.54 7.82
CA ALA A 71 -12.08 16.31 8.33
C ALA A 71 -12.17 16.29 9.87
N ASN A 72 -11.70 15.21 10.52
CA ASN A 72 -11.86 14.98 11.96
C ASN A 72 -10.53 14.59 12.62
N LEU A 73 -9.44 15.23 12.23
CA LEU A 73 -8.08 14.84 12.56
C LEU A 73 -7.85 14.68 14.08
N GLU A 74 -8.23 15.68 14.85
CA GLU A 74 -8.04 15.68 16.32
C GLU A 74 -8.79 14.51 16.99
N ASP A 75 -10.05 14.27 16.61
CA ASP A 75 -10.88 13.23 17.22
C ASP A 75 -10.39 11.83 16.84
N VAL A 76 -10.04 11.62 15.57
CA VAL A 76 -9.49 10.35 15.09
C VAL A 76 -8.19 10.03 15.81
N LEU A 77 -7.27 10.99 15.90
CA LEU A 77 -5.98 10.75 16.58
C LEU A 77 -6.14 10.57 18.09
N ALA A 78 -7.10 11.27 18.72
CA ALA A 78 -7.41 11.06 20.14
C ALA A 78 -7.92 9.64 20.42
N GLU A 79 -8.78 9.10 19.55
CA GLU A 79 -9.26 7.73 19.69
C GLU A 79 -8.13 6.70 19.47
N VAL A 80 -7.24 6.94 18.50
CA VAL A 80 -6.05 6.10 18.29
C VAL A 80 -5.14 6.10 19.52
N GLU A 81 -4.87 7.27 20.13
CA GLU A 81 -4.06 7.37 21.34
C GLU A 81 -4.69 6.62 22.53
N LYS A 82 -6.01 6.75 22.71
CA LYS A 82 -6.75 6.02 23.74
C LYS A 82 -6.64 4.50 23.56
N ASN A 83 -6.80 4.02 22.33
CA ASN A 83 -6.70 2.61 22.02
C ASN A 83 -5.26 2.10 22.14
N ALA A 84 -4.26 2.96 21.88
CA ALA A 84 -2.85 2.68 22.09
C ALA A 84 -2.54 2.34 23.55
N LEU A 85 -3.09 3.07 24.50
CA LEU A 85 -2.90 2.79 25.95
C LEU A 85 -3.34 1.39 26.32
N VAL A 86 -4.46 0.91 25.74
CA VAL A 86 -4.95 -0.44 25.96
C VAL A 86 -4.05 -1.48 25.27
N SER A 87 -3.71 -1.25 24.00
CA SER A 87 -2.92 -2.20 23.20
C SER A 87 -1.47 -2.35 23.71
N LEU A 88 -0.94 -1.32 24.36
CA LEU A 88 0.43 -1.30 24.90
C LEU A 88 0.48 -1.51 26.44
N ASP A 89 -0.62 -1.95 27.06
CA ASP A 89 -0.73 -2.13 28.51
C ASP A 89 -0.24 -0.94 29.33
N GLY A 90 -0.39 0.27 28.80
CA GLY A 90 0.10 1.51 29.43
C GLY A 90 1.61 1.67 29.46
N ALA A 91 2.37 0.81 28.77
CA ALA A 91 3.84 0.83 28.81
C ALA A 91 4.46 2.06 28.14
N VAL A 92 3.75 2.67 27.18
CA VAL A 92 4.21 3.84 26.43
C VAL A 92 3.06 4.82 26.27
N GLU A 93 3.32 6.09 26.54
CA GLU A 93 2.41 7.18 26.20
C GLU A 93 2.57 7.52 24.70
N TYR A 94 1.55 7.19 23.91
CA TYR A 94 1.55 7.41 22.47
C TYR A 94 0.86 8.74 22.16
N LYS A 95 1.61 9.72 21.64
CA LYS A 95 1.18 11.11 21.42
C LYS A 95 1.13 11.44 19.93
N LEU A 96 0.13 10.96 19.24
CA LEU A 96 0.00 11.15 17.80
C LEU A 96 -0.47 12.58 17.44
N ARG A 97 -1.27 13.20 18.31
CA ARG A 97 -1.74 14.59 18.15
C ARG A 97 -0.60 15.63 18.19
N ASP A 98 0.53 15.32 18.81
CA ASP A 98 1.72 16.17 18.77
C ASP A 98 2.30 16.32 17.36
N LYS A 99 1.88 15.45 16.42
CA LYS A 99 2.23 15.51 15.00
C LYS A 99 1.32 16.43 14.18
N ILE A 100 0.32 17.07 14.79
CA ILE A 100 -0.53 18.03 14.08
C ILE A 100 0.21 19.37 13.96
N ARG A 101 0.42 19.81 12.73
CA ARG A 101 1.04 21.10 12.42
C ARG A 101 0.18 21.84 11.40
N ASN A 102 -0.27 23.06 11.74
CA ASN A 102 -1.14 23.89 10.88
C ASN A 102 -2.42 23.14 10.43
N GLY A 103 -3.03 22.37 11.33
CA GLY A 103 -4.25 21.59 11.05
C GLY A 103 -4.05 20.40 10.14
N LYS A 104 -2.82 19.93 9.93
CA LYS A 104 -2.47 18.75 9.13
C LYS A 104 -1.63 17.77 9.93
N LEU A 105 -1.80 16.48 9.68
CA LEU A 105 -0.94 15.45 10.23
C LEU A 105 0.43 15.48 9.54
N TYR A 106 1.48 15.67 10.33
CA TYR A 106 2.85 15.61 9.86
C TYR A 106 3.36 14.17 9.92
N VAL A 107 3.94 13.72 8.82
CA VAL A 107 4.47 12.36 8.66
C VAL A 107 5.98 12.44 8.52
N ASP A 108 6.73 11.63 9.26
CA ASP A 108 8.20 11.64 9.24
C ASP A 108 8.77 10.72 8.16
N GLN A 109 8.06 9.63 7.84
CA GLN A 109 8.52 8.63 6.88
C GLN A 109 7.37 8.10 6.04
N GLY A 110 7.63 7.96 4.74
CA GLY A 110 6.77 7.24 3.80
C GLY A 110 7.50 6.02 3.23
N ILE A 111 6.77 4.92 3.04
CA ILE A 111 7.29 3.70 2.44
C ILE A 111 6.30 3.22 1.38
N ILE A 112 6.81 2.92 0.18
CA ILE A 112 6.08 2.18 -0.86
C ILE A 112 6.77 0.83 -0.97
N ALA A 113 6.10 -0.24 -0.55
CA ALA A 113 6.73 -1.55 -0.44
C ALA A 113 5.71 -2.69 -0.47
N GLY A 114 6.21 -3.90 -0.38
CA GLY A 114 5.43 -5.13 -0.30
C GLY A 114 5.00 -5.67 -1.66
N CYS A 115 4.31 -6.80 -1.65
CA CYS A 115 3.83 -7.46 -2.87
C CYS A 115 2.72 -6.66 -3.59
N ALA A 116 1.94 -5.84 -2.87
CA ALA A 116 0.98 -4.94 -3.47
C ALA A 116 1.61 -3.59 -3.83
N GLY A 117 2.10 -2.81 -2.85
CA GLY A 117 2.66 -1.47 -3.08
C GLY A 117 3.92 -1.46 -3.95
N GLY A 118 4.76 -2.50 -3.85
CA GLY A 118 5.98 -2.66 -4.64
C GLY A 118 5.79 -3.25 -6.04
N GLY A 119 4.55 -3.55 -6.46
CA GLY A 119 4.25 -4.05 -7.79
C GLY A 119 4.57 -3.03 -8.89
N PHE A 120 4.87 -3.51 -10.10
CA PHE A 120 5.30 -2.67 -11.23
C PHE A 120 4.30 -1.54 -11.52
N GLU A 121 3.03 -1.87 -11.72
CA GLU A 121 1.97 -0.88 -12.06
C GLU A 121 1.80 0.15 -10.94
N ASN A 122 1.85 -0.29 -9.67
CA ASN A 122 1.67 0.60 -8.53
C ASN A 122 2.83 1.59 -8.37
N ILE A 123 4.06 1.14 -8.57
CA ILE A 123 5.22 2.05 -8.54
C ILE A 123 5.20 3.00 -9.75
N CYS A 124 4.77 2.55 -10.94
CA CYS A 124 4.59 3.44 -12.09
C CYS A 124 3.53 4.51 -11.81
N ALA A 125 2.39 4.15 -11.21
CA ALA A 125 1.36 5.10 -10.82
C ALA A 125 1.88 6.10 -9.76
N ALA A 126 2.65 5.63 -8.79
CA ALA A 126 3.30 6.51 -7.81
C ALA A 126 4.30 7.46 -8.48
N ALA A 127 5.10 6.97 -9.43
CA ALA A 127 6.03 7.80 -10.21
C ALA A 127 5.31 8.91 -10.99
N ASP A 128 4.16 8.61 -11.58
CA ASP A 128 3.38 9.61 -12.32
C ASP A 128 2.73 10.64 -11.38
N ILE A 129 2.24 10.23 -10.22
CA ILE A 129 1.70 11.15 -9.19
C ILE A 129 2.79 12.09 -8.66
N LEU A 130 4.00 11.59 -8.47
CA LEU A 130 5.13 12.31 -7.90
C LEU A 130 5.91 13.12 -8.93
N ASN A 131 5.74 12.85 -10.23
CA ASN A 131 6.50 13.47 -11.30
C ASN A 131 6.48 15.01 -11.22
N GLY A 132 7.65 15.62 -11.25
CA GLY A 132 7.82 17.07 -11.13
C GLY A 132 7.54 17.64 -9.74
N LYS A 133 7.38 16.80 -8.72
CA LYS A 133 7.22 17.20 -7.32
C LYS A 133 8.50 16.95 -6.54
N SER A 134 8.56 17.45 -5.32
CA SER A 134 9.65 17.21 -4.37
C SER A 134 9.08 16.74 -3.04
N ILE A 135 9.77 15.81 -2.38
CA ILE A 135 9.46 15.41 -1.00
C ILE A 135 9.87 16.49 0.03
N GLY A 136 10.51 17.57 -0.44
CA GLY A 136 10.95 18.68 0.41
C GLY A 136 12.38 18.51 0.92
N PRO A 137 12.93 19.57 1.53
CA PRO A 137 14.29 19.59 2.11
C PRO A 137 14.34 19.17 3.58
N ASP A 138 13.19 18.83 4.18
CA ASP A 138 13.04 18.53 5.60
C ASP A 138 13.45 17.10 5.96
N GLU A 139 13.19 16.68 7.19
CA GLU A 139 13.52 15.35 7.70
C GLU A 139 12.65 14.21 7.12
N PHE A 140 11.59 14.53 6.37
CA PHE A 140 10.75 13.51 5.73
C PHE A 140 11.55 12.66 4.75
N THR A 141 11.39 11.36 4.86
CA THR A 141 12.00 10.40 3.93
C THR A 141 10.93 9.57 3.23
N LEU A 142 11.09 9.36 1.92
CA LEU A 142 10.27 8.42 1.15
C LEU A 142 11.18 7.32 0.61
N SER A 143 10.92 6.07 1.00
CA SER A 143 11.64 4.90 0.50
C SER A 143 10.74 4.04 -0.35
N VAL A 144 11.23 3.60 -1.52
CA VAL A 144 10.47 2.76 -2.45
C VAL A 144 11.21 1.43 -2.64
N TYR A 145 10.51 0.34 -2.36
CA TYR A 145 11.00 -1.04 -2.46
C TYR A 145 10.22 -1.80 -3.53
N PRO A 146 10.81 -2.07 -4.70
CA PRO A 146 10.18 -2.94 -5.69
C PRO A 146 9.94 -4.34 -5.14
N ALA A 147 8.85 -4.99 -5.56
CA ALA A 147 8.48 -6.32 -5.08
C ALA A 147 9.48 -7.41 -5.48
N SER A 148 10.25 -7.20 -6.56
CA SER A 148 11.28 -8.13 -7.03
C SER A 148 12.34 -7.44 -7.87
N MET A 149 13.47 -8.11 -8.09
CA MET A 149 14.51 -7.58 -8.99
C MET A 149 14.06 -7.43 -10.44
N PRO A 150 13.29 -8.35 -11.04
CA PRO A 150 12.70 -8.12 -12.37
C PRO A 150 11.84 -6.85 -12.44
N VAL A 151 10.98 -6.62 -11.44
CA VAL A 151 10.20 -5.37 -11.34
C VAL A 151 11.11 -4.15 -11.28
N TYR A 152 12.15 -4.19 -10.45
CA TYR A 152 13.10 -3.08 -10.34
C TYR A 152 13.79 -2.78 -11.67
N MET A 153 14.23 -3.81 -12.37
CA MET A 153 14.89 -3.64 -13.67
C MET A 153 13.96 -3.01 -14.71
N GLU A 154 12.68 -3.39 -14.74
CA GLU A 154 11.71 -2.78 -15.66
C GLU A 154 11.41 -1.31 -15.28
N LEU A 155 11.33 -0.98 -13.99
CA LEU A 155 11.20 0.41 -13.53
C LEU A 155 12.39 1.30 -13.91
N VAL A 156 13.60 0.74 -13.95
CA VAL A 156 14.78 1.45 -14.44
C VAL A 156 14.70 1.67 -15.95
N LYS A 157 14.33 0.64 -16.71
CA LYS A 157 14.25 0.71 -18.18
C LYS A 157 13.16 1.67 -18.67
N ASN A 158 11.99 1.69 -18.03
CA ASN A 158 10.88 2.57 -18.41
C ASN A 158 11.00 4.00 -17.87
N GLY A 159 11.99 4.28 -17.01
CA GLY A 159 12.25 5.59 -16.43
C GLY A 159 11.46 5.94 -15.17
N ALA A 160 10.57 5.07 -14.68
CA ALA A 160 9.79 5.33 -13.46
C ALA A 160 10.70 5.49 -12.23
N ALA A 161 11.77 4.69 -12.13
CA ALA A 161 12.75 4.81 -11.06
C ALA A 161 13.43 6.19 -11.06
N ALA A 162 13.77 6.74 -12.23
CA ALA A 162 14.35 8.06 -12.36
C ALA A 162 13.39 9.16 -11.89
N LYS A 163 12.12 9.13 -12.34
CA LYS A 163 11.08 10.07 -11.89
C LYS A 163 10.93 10.10 -10.36
N ILE A 164 10.97 8.93 -9.72
CA ILE A 164 10.88 8.83 -8.25
C ILE A 164 12.12 9.46 -7.60
N MET A 165 13.33 9.12 -8.05
CA MET A 165 14.57 9.65 -7.50
C MET A 165 14.71 11.17 -7.67
N GLU A 166 14.19 11.74 -8.75
CA GLU A 166 14.17 13.18 -9.00
C GLU A 166 13.35 13.95 -7.94
N THR A 167 12.41 13.30 -7.27
CA THR A 167 11.66 13.89 -6.15
C THR A 167 12.44 14.01 -4.85
N GLY A 168 13.60 13.35 -4.76
CA GLY A 168 14.38 13.16 -3.53
C GLY A 168 14.09 11.85 -2.80
N ALA A 169 13.15 11.03 -3.30
CA ALA A 169 12.86 9.72 -2.74
C ALA A 169 13.98 8.70 -3.00
N ILE A 170 14.09 7.70 -2.15
CA ILE A 170 15.15 6.70 -2.18
C ILE A 170 14.62 5.40 -2.80
N MET A 171 15.17 5.02 -3.95
CA MET A 171 14.95 3.68 -4.50
C MET A 171 15.83 2.67 -3.75
N LYS A 172 15.21 1.66 -3.20
CA LYS A 172 15.86 0.55 -2.48
C LYS A 172 15.88 -0.72 -3.34
N THR A 173 16.69 -1.68 -2.94
CA THR A 173 16.64 -3.03 -3.51
C THR A 173 15.31 -3.71 -3.22
N ALA A 174 14.95 -4.72 -4.02
CA ALA A 174 13.71 -5.49 -3.82
C ALA A 174 13.65 -6.08 -2.40
N PHE A 175 12.63 -5.72 -1.66
CA PHE A 175 12.42 -6.12 -0.28
C PHE A 175 10.96 -5.95 0.14
N CYS A 176 10.54 -6.66 1.19
CA CYS A 176 9.16 -6.60 1.65
C CYS A 176 8.81 -5.29 2.39
N GLY A 177 9.79 -4.59 2.92
CA GLY A 177 9.59 -3.33 3.66
C GLY A 177 9.50 -3.52 5.15
#